data_8383ec2e2afcd2738932f9885fb9cb0a
#
_entry.id   8383ec2e2afcd2738932f9885fb9cb0a
#
_cell.length_a   1.000
_cell.length_b   1.000
_cell.length_c   1.000
_cell.angle_alpha   90.00
_cell.angle_beta   90.00
_cell.angle_gamma   90.00
#
_symmetry.space_group_name_H-M   'P 1'
#
loop_
_entity.id
_entity.type
_entity.pdbx_description
1 polymer ?
#
loop_
_entity_poly.entity_id
_entity_poly.type
_entity_poly.pdbx_seq_one_letter_code
_entity_poly.pdbx_strand_id
1 'polypeptide(L)'
;MRRNGALLLMAVLAACGETPPPCSSPDNAGSAPSAGCLVWDARGALLVKDWSGEWALPGGSVNASESPRCGAEREVFEETGLIARAGDLAIVFDNGFHLYWCGVPASAEPRIHRPLEVADVTWWNLEALPDGTWRYPGQGAMIRELILARLEAPAD
;
A
#
# COMPACT_ATOMS: atom_id res chain seq x y z
N MET A 1 -22.18 -28.92 -50.96
CA MET A 1 -21.77 -29.00 -49.55
C MET A 1 -20.88 -27.80 -49.22
N ARG A 2 -21.40 -26.77 -48.56
CA ARG A 2 -20.65 -25.58 -48.12
C ARG A 2 -20.37 -25.73 -46.62
N ARG A 3 -19.10 -25.85 -46.28
CA ARG A 3 -18.63 -25.89 -44.87
C ARG A 3 -18.48 -24.43 -44.39
N ASN A 4 -19.43 -23.97 -43.57
CA ASN A 4 -19.28 -22.70 -42.83
C ASN A 4 -18.29 -22.92 -41.66
N GLY A 5 -17.08 -22.39 -41.81
CA GLY A 5 -16.12 -22.29 -40.71
C GLY A 5 -16.51 -21.07 -39.84
N ALA A 6 -17.01 -21.31 -38.66
CA ALA A 6 -17.20 -20.27 -37.67
C ALA A 6 -15.82 -19.89 -37.10
N LEU A 7 -15.38 -18.66 -37.38
CA LEU A 7 -14.18 -18.08 -36.82
C LEU A 7 -14.54 -17.62 -35.39
N LEU A 8 -14.03 -18.37 -34.39
CA LEU A 8 -14.17 -17.99 -32.98
C LEU A 8 -13.17 -16.87 -32.69
N LEU A 9 -13.65 -15.65 -32.59
CA LEU A 9 -12.86 -14.50 -32.21
C LEU A 9 -12.65 -14.58 -30.68
N MET A 10 -11.49 -15.07 -30.23
CA MET A 10 -11.08 -14.95 -28.82
C MET A 10 -10.75 -13.47 -28.55
N ALA A 11 -11.65 -12.78 -27.88
CA ALA A 11 -11.35 -11.50 -27.28
C ALA A 11 -10.39 -11.73 -26.09
N VAL A 12 -9.13 -11.42 -26.29
CA VAL A 12 -8.15 -11.31 -25.18
C VAL A 12 -8.55 -10.04 -24.42
N LEU A 13 -9.24 -10.20 -23.30
CA LEU A 13 -9.40 -9.12 -22.32
C LEU A 13 -8.03 -8.87 -21.72
N ALA A 14 -7.29 -7.92 -22.27
CA ALA A 14 -6.15 -7.32 -21.59
C ALA A 14 -6.71 -6.64 -20.35
N ALA A 15 -6.49 -7.23 -19.19
CA ALA A 15 -6.67 -6.56 -17.91
C ALA A 15 -5.60 -5.45 -17.88
N CYS A 16 -5.94 -4.27 -18.41
CA CYS A 16 -5.15 -3.07 -18.25
C CYS A 16 -5.29 -2.63 -16.80
N GLY A 17 -4.45 -3.16 -15.90
CA GLY A 17 -4.20 -2.51 -14.62
C GLY A 17 -3.66 -1.10 -14.92
N GLU A 18 -4.20 -0.09 -14.24
CA GLU A 18 -3.67 1.27 -14.33
C GLU A 18 -2.18 1.25 -13.94
N THR A 19 -1.36 1.93 -14.73
CA THR A 19 0.07 2.05 -14.45
C THR A 19 0.28 2.97 -13.24
N PRO A 20 1.10 2.58 -12.25
CA PRO A 20 1.44 3.45 -11.14
C PRO A 20 1.99 4.79 -11.63
N PRO A 21 1.65 5.90 -10.96
CA PRO A 21 2.21 7.20 -11.28
C PRO A 21 3.73 7.21 -11.06
N PRO A 22 4.46 8.13 -11.69
CA PRO A 22 5.88 8.31 -11.43
C PRO A 22 6.15 8.55 -9.94
N CYS A 23 7.23 7.96 -9.43
CA CYS A 23 7.67 8.15 -8.06
C CYS A 23 7.91 9.64 -7.75
N SER A 24 7.50 10.09 -6.57
CA SER A 24 7.64 11.48 -6.14
C SER A 24 9.09 11.90 -5.89
N SER A 25 9.99 10.96 -5.62
CA SER A 25 11.41 11.19 -5.33
C SER A 25 12.27 10.07 -5.94
N PRO A 26 12.41 10.03 -7.29
CA PRO A 26 13.09 8.93 -7.98
C PRO A 26 14.58 8.82 -7.65
N ASP A 27 15.22 9.94 -7.30
CA ASP A 27 16.67 10.01 -7.05
C ASP A 27 17.07 9.55 -5.63
N ASN A 28 16.12 9.05 -4.85
CA ASN A 28 16.40 8.61 -3.48
C ASN A 28 17.16 7.28 -3.49
N ALA A 29 18.42 7.35 -3.09
CA ALA A 29 19.28 6.17 -3.00
C ALA A 29 18.87 5.27 -1.84
N GLY A 30 19.09 3.98 -2.01
CA GLY A 30 18.86 2.96 -0.99
C GLY A 30 18.33 1.67 -1.60
N SER A 31 18.44 0.60 -0.83
CA SER A 31 17.88 -0.70 -1.21
C SER A 31 17.20 -1.33 0.00
N ALA A 32 16.09 -1.99 -0.22
CA ALA A 32 15.38 -2.80 0.76
C ALA A 32 14.68 -3.95 0.02
N PRO A 33 14.49 -5.11 0.65
CA PRO A 33 13.77 -6.22 0.03
C PRO A 33 12.28 -5.88 -0.16
N SER A 34 11.75 -5.03 0.74
CA SER A 34 10.34 -4.63 0.73
C SER A 34 10.16 -3.27 1.40
N ALA A 35 9.09 -2.57 1.05
CA ALA A 35 8.75 -1.28 1.62
C ALA A 35 7.24 -1.05 1.66
N GLY A 36 6.79 -0.14 2.52
CA GLY A 36 5.39 0.22 2.64
C GLY A 36 5.18 1.58 3.27
N CYS A 37 3.92 1.95 3.38
CA CYS A 37 3.47 3.24 3.85
C CYS A 37 2.61 3.14 5.11
N LEU A 38 2.92 3.96 6.10
CA LEU A 38 1.97 4.34 7.13
C LEU A 38 1.31 5.64 6.68
N VAL A 39 0.12 5.50 6.11
CA VAL A 39 -0.74 6.64 5.75
C VAL A 39 -1.70 6.88 6.89
N TRP A 40 -1.65 8.06 7.49
CA TRP A 40 -2.51 8.44 8.61
C TRP A 40 -2.93 9.91 8.50
N ASP A 41 -4.21 10.16 8.67
CA ASP A 41 -4.80 11.51 8.75
C ASP A 41 -6.07 11.51 9.63
N ALA A 42 -6.90 12.54 9.51
CA ALA A 42 -8.14 12.67 10.29
C ALA A 42 -9.14 11.52 10.08
N ARG A 43 -9.01 10.75 9.00
CA ARG A 43 -9.85 9.55 8.72
C ARG A 43 -9.37 8.32 9.47
N GLY A 44 -8.11 8.31 9.93
CA GLY A 44 -7.46 7.20 10.61
C GLY A 44 -6.24 6.67 9.86
N ALA A 45 -5.83 5.44 10.16
CA ALA A 45 -4.79 4.73 9.45
C ALA A 45 -5.35 3.95 8.25
N LEU A 46 -4.72 4.05 7.10
CA LEU A 46 -5.08 3.28 5.91
C LEU A 46 -4.58 1.84 6.06
N LEU A 47 -5.50 0.88 5.97
CA LEU A 47 -5.18 -0.54 6.03
C LEU A 47 -5.75 -1.27 4.82
N VAL A 48 -5.06 -2.32 4.43
CA VAL A 48 -5.49 -3.31 3.44
C VAL A 48 -5.74 -4.64 4.12
N LYS A 49 -6.71 -5.41 3.61
CA LYS A 49 -7.00 -6.77 4.06
C LYS A 49 -6.76 -7.74 2.93
N ASP A 50 -6.07 -8.83 3.20
CA ASP A 50 -5.91 -9.91 2.23
C ASP A 50 -7.07 -10.92 2.28
N TRP A 51 -7.03 -11.92 1.38
CA TRP A 51 -8.05 -12.95 1.30
C TRP A 51 -8.01 -13.96 2.45
N SER A 52 -6.97 -13.97 3.29
CA SER A 52 -6.95 -14.72 4.56
C SER A 52 -7.76 -14.00 5.66
N GLY A 53 -8.11 -12.75 5.44
CA GLY A 53 -8.84 -11.91 6.38
C GLY A 53 -7.94 -11.10 7.30
N GLU A 54 -6.64 -11.06 7.03
CA GLU A 54 -5.65 -10.37 7.84
C GLU A 54 -5.41 -8.95 7.36
N TRP A 55 -5.36 -8.00 8.29
CA TRP A 55 -5.07 -6.61 8.03
C TRP A 55 -3.57 -6.32 8.04
N ALA A 56 -3.15 -5.39 7.20
CA ALA A 56 -1.78 -4.89 7.15
C ALA A 56 -1.75 -3.42 6.69
N LEU A 57 -0.61 -2.77 6.92
CA LEU A 57 -0.27 -1.55 6.19
C LEU A 57 -0.03 -1.88 4.72
N PRO A 58 -0.40 -0.99 3.79
CA PRO A 58 -0.09 -1.18 2.37
C PRO A 58 1.43 -1.23 2.15
N GLY A 59 1.87 -2.20 1.35
CA GLY A 59 3.27 -2.40 1.05
C GLY A 59 3.59 -3.78 0.50
N GLY A 60 4.76 -3.91 -0.09
CA GLY A 60 5.21 -5.14 -0.73
C GLY A 60 6.69 -5.12 -1.15
N SER A 61 7.03 -5.92 -2.13
CA SER A 61 8.41 -6.09 -2.61
C SER A 61 8.89 -4.86 -3.37
N VAL A 62 10.14 -4.48 -3.15
CA VAL A 62 10.82 -3.45 -3.94
C VAL A 62 11.38 -4.09 -5.20
N ASN A 63 11.08 -3.53 -6.36
CA ASN A 63 11.56 -4.04 -7.64
C ASN A 63 13.06 -3.78 -7.85
N ALA A 64 13.69 -4.55 -8.75
CA ALA A 64 15.05 -4.26 -9.15
C ALA A 64 15.15 -2.84 -9.73
N SER A 65 16.15 -2.08 -9.31
CA SER A 65 16.37 -0.68 -9.71
C SER A 65 15.31 0.33 -9.21
N GLU A 66 14.44 -0.08 -8.29
CA GLU A 66 13.50 0.80 -7.62
C GLU A 66 14.05 1.18 -6.23
N SER A 67 13.90 2.44 -5.83
CA SER A 67 14.20 2.80 -4.44
C SER A 67 13.09 2.32 -3.50
N PRO A 68 13.40 2.03 -2.22
CA PRO A 68 12.37 1.59 -1.27
C PRO A 68 11.23 2.57 -1.12
N ARG A 69 11.49 3.87 -1.23
CA ARG A 69 10.49 4.93 -1.19
C ARG A 69 9.53 4.83 -2.39
N CYS A 70 10.07 4.63 -3.58
CA CYS A 70 9.26 4.45 -4.79
C CYS A 70 8.45 3.15 -4.72
N GLY A 71 9.03 2.06 -4.20
CA GLY A 71 8.33 0.82 -3.95
C GLY A 71 7.14 1.01 -3.02
N ALA A 72 7.31 1.74 -1.92
CA ALA A 72 6.22 2.05 -0.99
C ALA A 72 5.08 2.84 -1.67
N GLU A 73 5.39 3.88 -2.47
CA GLU A 73 4.39 4.65 -3.20
C GLU A 73 3.65 3.79 -4.24
N ARG A 74 4.37 2.95 -4.97
CA ARG A 74 3.81 2.02 -5.96
C ARG A 74 2.85 1.03 -5.31
N GLU A 75 3.24 0.40 -4.20
CA GLU A 75 2.40 -0.56 -3.50
C GLU A 75 1.10 0.07 -2.99
N VAL A 76 1.14 1.29 -2.42
CA VAL A 76 -0.08 2.01 -2.04
C VAL A 76 -1.01 2.17 -3.23
N PHE A 77 -0.49 2.60 -4.39
CA PHE A 77 -1.32 2.76 -5.58
C PHE A 77 -1.89 1.42 -6.06
N GLU A 78 -1.06 0.38 -6.13
CA GLU A 78 -1.43 -0.93 -6.62
C GLU A 78 -2.49 -1.61 -5.74
N GLU A 79 -2.44 -1.43 -4.43
CA GLU A 79 -3.38 -2.04 -3.49
C GLU A 79 -4.65 -1.20 -3.29
N THR A 80 -4.51 0.14 -3.25
CA THR A 80 -5.57 1.05 -2.79
C THR A 80 -6.06 2.06 -3.82
N GLY A 81 -5.39 2.17 -4.97
CA GLY A 81 -5.67 3.18 -5.99
C GLY A 81 -5.32 4.62 -5.57
N LEU A 82 -4.73 4.82 -4.38
CA LEU A 82 -4.33 6.14 -3.91
C LEU A 82 -2.94 6.52 -4.39
N ILE A 83 -2.76 7.78 -4.77
CA ILE A 83 -1.45 8.34 -5.10
C ILE A 83 -0.83 8.85 -3.81
N ALA A 84 0.07 8.07 -3.22
CA ALA A 84 0.79 8.43 -2.02
C ALA A 84 2.11 9.15 -2.36
N ARG A 85 2.57 9.95 -1.39
CA ARG A 85 3.92 10.54 -1.38
C ARG A 85 4.63 10.09 -0.12
N ALA A 86 5.69 9.32 -0.27
CA ALA A 86 6.49 8.85 0.83
C ALA A 86 7.39 9.99 1.35
N GLY A 87 7.26 10.27 2.63
CA GLY A 87 8.05 11.24 3.38
C GLY A 87 9.20 10.59 4.14
N ASP A 88 9.30 10.87 5.43
CA ASP A 88 10.36 10.36 6.29
C ASP A 88 10.24 8.86 6.50
N LEU A 89 11.38 8.22 6.70
CA LEU A 89 11.45 6.83 7.14
C LEU A 89 10.92 6.75 8.59
N ALA A 90 9.88 5.96 8.81
CA ALA A 90 9.31 5.75 10.13
C ALA A 90 10.12 4.71 10.93
N ILE A 91 10.41 3.56 10.30
CA ILE A 91 11.19 2.48 10.92
C ILE A 91 11.75 1.54 9.84
N VAL A 92 12.86 0.90 10.14
CA VAL A 92 13.39 -0.27 9.41
C VAL A 92 13.23 -1.49 10.31
N PHE A 93 12.58 -2.51 9.83
CA PHE A 93 12.39 -3.76 10.55
C PHE A 93 13.60 -4.70 10.38
N ASP A 94 13.74 -5.67 11.28
CA ASP A 94 14.86 -6.64 11.25
C ASP A 94 14.91 -7.47 9.96
N ASN A 95 13.78 -7.68 9.31
CA ASN A 95 13.69 -8.34 8.00
C ASN A 95 14.05 -7.44 6.81
N GLY A 96 14.46 -6.19 7.08
CA GLY A 96 14.82 -5.20 6.07
C GLY A 96 13.64 -4.44 5.45
N PHE A 97 12.40 -4.63 5.92
CA PHE A 97 11.26 -3.85 5.45
C PHE A 97 11.40 -2.38 5.88
N HIS A 98 11.28 -1.46 4.92
CA HIS A 98 11.28 -0.01 5.16
C HIS A 98 9.86 0.51 5.23
N LEU A 99 9.46 1.07 6.37
CA LEU A 99 8.17 1.74 6.54
C LEU A 99 8.36 3.25 6.49
N TYR A 100 7.63 3.91 5.60
CA TYR A 100 7.64 5.37 5.44
C TYR A 100 6.35 6.00 5.96
N TRP A 101 6.46 7.21 6.48
CA TRP A 101 5.32 8.10 6.61
C TRP A 101 4.90 8.55 5.23
N CYS A 102 3.63 8.36 4.88
CA CYS A 102 3.13 8.72 3.57
C CYS A 102 1.90 9.62 3.67
N GLY A 103 1.86 10.63 2.80
CA GLY A 103 0.70 11.48 2.65
C GLY A 103 -0.08 11.14 1.39
N VAL A 104 -1.40 11.32 1.45
CA VAL A 104 -2.32 11.25 0.31
C VAL A 104 -3.22 12.48 0.31
N PRO A 105 -3.83 12.88 -0.83
CA PRO A 105 -4.79 13.97 -0.85
C PRO A 105 -5.97 13.70 0.11
N ALA A 106 -6.37 14.69 0.91
CA ALA A 106 -7.42 14.53 1.91
C ALA A 106 -8.79 14.13 1.32
N SER A 107 -9.05 14.48 0.05
CA SER A 107 -10.28 14.11 -0.66
C SER A 107 -10.19 12.77 -1.40
N ALA A 108 -9.04 12.11 -1.39
CA ALA A 108 -8.86 10.85 -2.11
C ALA A 108 -9.45 9.69 -1.31
N GLU A 109 -10.30 8.90 -1.97
CA GLU A 109 -10.93 7.72 -1.38
C GLU A 109 -10.25 6.45 -1.87
N PRO A 110 -9.92 5.51 -0.99
CA PRO A 110 -9.32 4.24 -1.37
C PRO A 110 -10.34 3.36 -2.09
N ARG A 111 -9.86 2.55 -3.01
CA ARG A 111 -10.62 1.50 -3.67
C ARG A 111 -9.75 0.25 -3.80
N ILE A 112 -10.35 -0.92 -3.83
CA ILE A 112 -9.62 -2.15 -4.16
C ILE A 112 -9.13 -2.03 -5.61
N HIS A 113 -7.81 -1.93 -5.79
CA HIS A 113 -7.20 -1.76 -7.11
C HIS A 113 -6.58 -3.07 -7.62
N ARG A 114 -6.11 -3.94 -6.70
CA ARG A 114 -5.66 -5.32 -6.98
C ARG A 114 -6.59 -6.36 -6.34
N PRO A 115 -7.74 -6.67 -6.93
CA PRO A 115 -8.72 -7.57 -6.32
C PRO A 115 -8.26 -9.03 -6.19
N LEU A 116 -7.15 -9.43 -6.80
CA LEU A 116 -6.56 -10.75 -6.61
C LEU A 116 -5.70 -10.85 -5.34
N GLU A 117 -5.24 -9.73 -4.81
CA GLU A 117 -4.35 -9.65 -3.64
C GLU A 117 -5.08 -9.02 -2.44
N VAL A 118 -5.93 -8.03 -2.68
CA VAL A 118 -6.62 -7.23 -1.68
C VAL A 118 -8.11 -7.56 -1.67
N ALA A 119 -8.62 -8.00 -0.52
CA ALA A 119 -10.03 -8.28 -0.29
C ALA A 119 -10.81 -7.06 0.22
N ASP A 120 -10.13 -6.15 0.93
CA ASP A 120 -10.74 -4.93 1.49
C ASP A 120 -9.69 -3.83 1.68
N VAL A 121 -10.11 -2.57 1.63
CA VAL A 121 -9.27 -1.41 1.94
C VAL A 121 -10.12 -0.37 2.66
N THR A 122 -9.62 0.16 3.78
CA THR A 122 -10.38 1.13 4.57
C THR A 122 -9.49 1.98 5.48
N TRP A 123 -10.08 3.08 5.96
CA TRP A 123 -9.51 3.90 7.01
C TRP A 123 -9.96 3.37 8.37
N TRP A 124 -9.02 3.11 9.26
CA TRP A 124 -9.30 2.66 10.61
C TRP A 124 -8.96 3.73 11.62
N ASN A 125 -9.95 4.08 12.46
CA ASN A 125 -9.71 4.95 13.61
C ASN A 125 -8.66 4.30 14.53
N LEU A 126 -7.72 5.10 15.03
CA LEU A 126 -6.62 4.63 15.88
C LEU A 126 -7.11 3.92 17.16
N GLU A 127 -8.25 4.35 17.72
CA GLU A 127 -8.84 3.76 18.91
C GLU A 127 -9.57 2.43 18.63
N ALA A 128 -9.95 2.21 17.37
CA ALA A 128 -10.72 1.05 16.92
C ALA A 128 -9.96 0.18 15.92
N LEU A 129 -8.62 0.17 15.97
CA LEU A 129 -7.82 -0.71 15.13
C LEU A 129 -8.22 -2.18 15.33
N PRO A 130 -8.18 -3.02 14.27
CA PRO A 130 -8.60 -4.40 14.36
C PRO A 130 -7.88 -5.16 15.48
N ASP A 131 -8.64 -5.89 16.28
CA ASP A 131 -8.09 -6.78 17.31
C ASP A 131 -7.83 -8.17 16.69
N GLY A 132 -6.59 -8.66 16.80
CA GLY A 132 -6.27 -10.08 16.61
C GLY A 132 -6.18 -10.61 15.17
N THR A 133 -6.40 -9.80 14.14
CA THR A 133 -6.40 -10.22 12.72
C THR A 133 -5.35 -9.47 11.90
N TRP A 134 -4.13 -9.48 12.36
CA TRP A 134 -3.02 -8.82 11.70
C TRP A 134 -2.11 -9.83 11.00
N ARG A 135 -1.75 -9.54 9.74
CA ARG A 135 -0.75 -10.33 8.99
C ARG A 135 0.58 -10.42 9.73
N TYR A 136 0.93 -9.34 10.45
CA TYR A 136 2.13 -9.29 11.28
C TYR A 136 1.73 -9.08 12.73
N PRO A 137 2.02 -10.05 13.62
CA PRO A 137 1.70 -9.94 15.04
C PRO A 137 2.24 -8.64 15.65
N GLY A 138 1.40 -7.92 16.39
CA GLY A 138 1.79 -6.66 17.02
C GLY A 138 1.74 -5.42 16.12
N GLN A 139 1.41 -5.55 14.83
CA GLN A 139 1.40 -4.40 13.91
C GLN A 139 0.43 -3.30 14.36
N GLY A 140 -0.75 -3.65 14.89
CA GLY A 140 -1.70 -2.66 15.41
C GLY A 140 -1.15 -1.82 16.56
N ALA A 141 -0.45 -2.47 17.52
CA ALA A 141 0.22 -1.76 18.61
C ALA A 141 1.33 -0.84 18.09
N MET A 142 2.15 -1.33 17.18
CA MET A 142 3.22 -0.58 16.55
C MET A 142 2.70 0.66 15.79
N ILE A 143 1.62 0.53 15.01
CA ILE A 143 0.97 1.65 14.31
C ILE A 143 0.56 2.72 15.32
N ARG A 144 -0.08 2.31 16.42
CA ARG A 144 -0.52 3.22 17.47
C ARG A 144 0.65 3.95 18.12
N GLU A 145 1.70 3.24 18.47
CA GLU A 145 2.90 3.82 19.08
C GLU A 145 3.59 4.83 18.17
N LEU A 146 3.76 4.50 16.89
CA LEU A 146 4.36 5.41 15.90
C LEU A 146 3.55 6.69 15.74
N ILE A 147 2.22 6.58 15.63
CA ILE A 147 1.34 7.74 15.47
C ILE A 147 1.36 8.61 16.72
N LEU A 148 1.25 8.03 17.91
CA LEU A 148 1.29 8.79 19.17
C LEU A 148 2.64 9.49 19.36
N ALA A 149 3.74 8.82 19.09
CA ALA A 149 5.07 9.43 19.17
C ALA A 149 5.23 10.61 18.19
N ARG A 150 4.64 10.51 16.98
CA ARG A 150 4.66 11.61 16.01
C ARG A 150 3.80 12.81 16.44
N LEU A 151 2.68 12.54 17.12
CA LEU A 151 1.82 13.61 17.66
C LEU A 151 2.46 14.36 18.84
N GLU A 152 3.29 13.68 19.62
CA GLU A 152 4.00 14.25 20.77
C GLU A 152 5.30 14.97 20.37
N ALA A 153 5.80 14.72 19.16
CA ALA A 153 7.00 15.38 18.66
C ALA A 153 6.72 16.89 18.47
N PRO A 154 7.63 17.78 18.92
CA PRO A 154 7.46 19.22 18.67
C PRO A 154 7.42 19.49 17.17
N ALA A 155 6.55 20.40 16.75
CA ALA A 155 6.54 20.88 15.37
C ALA A 155 7.84 21.67 15.12
N ASP A 156 8.66 21.20 14.16
CA ASP A 156 9.86 21.91 13.70
C ASP A 156 9.50 23.16 12.89
#